data_3d0af5371ca885f743b308201ab6d4ae
#
_entry.id   3d0af5371ca885f743b308201ab6d4ae
#
_cell.length_a   1.000
_cell.length_b   1.000
_cell.length_c   1.000
_cell.angle_alpha   90.00
_cell.angle_beta   90.00
_cell.angle_gamma   90.00
#
_symmetry.space_group_name_H-M   'P 1'
#
loop_
_entity.id
_entity.type
_entity.pdbx_description
1 polymer ?
#
loop_
_entity_poly.entity_id
_entity_poly.type
_entity_poly.pdbx_seq_one_letter_code
_entity_poly.pdbx_strand_id
1 'polypeptide(L)'
;MWRKSKVCVFLAALLIAVLAVSGCESNISKKALPYMKNERPYLGLRDAEGKELQMLRQPRRIVSLTIRSDEILMELADVQNIIALSKWADDPVASNVSEEAKQVALRALPSEELIVGMKPDLVIASQSQPYDLIYRLRSLGVPVYVCPLPHSVKDTENLIFDLGKLLHKEKKAKAMVARMEQVIQTYAEKIASIPEEKKVSVYRFTVSGGNGGKNTYYDDICQKAGVKNVAAQMVFRGTQLLPKEQVLQMNPDVIFLPTWDWSGKLDLEAYKREIIEDPALQTVKAIRDRRLYVIPDTHMLCSSQYMVECIKDIYEACYGNNALRRKS
;
A
#
# COMPACT_ATOMS: atom_id res chain seq x y z
N MET A 1 1.47 75.84 32.70
CA MET A 1 0.62 75.25 31.62
C MET A 1 1.43 74.77 30.41
N TRP A 2 2.61 74.20 30.58
CA TRP A 2 3.52 73.91 29.44
C TRP A 2 4.14 72.47 29.49
N ARG A 3 3.49 71.56 30.20
CA ARG A 3 4.03 70.20 30.36
C ARG A 3 3.16 69.07 29.78
N LYS A 4 1.95 69.39 29.29
CA LYS A 4 0.99 68.42 28.74
C LYS A 4 1.09 68.25 27.22
N SER A 5 1.70 69.20 26.46
CA SER A 5 1.77 69.12 24.99
C SER A 5 2.87 68.18 24.47
N LYS A 6 3.94 67.96 25.22
CA LYS A 6 5.07 67.10 24.79
C LYS A 6 4.79 65.58 24.95
N VAL A 7 3.87 65.24 25.84
CA VAL A 7 3.51 63.80 26.04
C VAL A 7 2.57 63.31 24.92
N CYS A 8 1.71 64.18 24.40
CA CYS A 8 0.82 63.82 23.28
C CYS A 8 1.55 63.62 21.96
N VAL A 9 2.65 64.39 21.72
CA VAL A 9 3.44 64.26 20.48
C VAL A 9 4.30 62.94 20.50
N PHE A 10 4.78 62.54 21.68
CA PHE A 10 5.51 61.26 21.81
C PHE A 10 4.62 60.04 21.70
N LEU A 11 3.36 60.10 22.19
CA LEU A 11 2.37 59.02 22.04
C LEU A 11 1.90 58.88 20.60
N ALA A 12 1.73 59.98 19.87
CA ALA A 12 1.36 59.94 18.45
C ALA A 12 2.50 59.38 17.57
N ALA A 13 3.75 59.71 17.86
CA ALA A 13 4.93 59.16 17.17
C ALA A 13 5.11 57.65 17.44
N LEU A 14 4.80 57.18 18.66
CA LEU A 14 4.86 55.76 19.01
C LEU A 14 3.76 54.94 18.36
N LEU A 15 2.57 55.51 18.19
CA LEU A 15 1.44 54.83 17.50
C LEU A 15 1.69 54.68 15.98
N ILE A 16 2.38 55.64 15.35
CA ILE A 16 2.74 55.59 13.94
C ILE A 16 3.86 54.55 13.71
N ALA A 17 4.81 54.40 14.68
CA ALA A 17 5.86 53.40 14.58
C ALA A 17 5.32 51.95 14.75
N VAL A 18 4.25 51.72 15.54
CA VAL A 18 3.62 50.41 15.71
C VAL A 18 2.81 50.02 14.51
N LEU A 19 2.21 50.95 13.75
CA LEU A 19 1.49 50.67 12.52
C LEU A 19 2.41 50.40 11.32
N ALA A 20 3.69 50.81 11.38
CA ALA A 20 4.64 50.56 10.30
C ALA A 20 5.33 49.16 10.43
N VAL A 21 5.24 48.47 11.57
CA VAL A 21 5.79 47.13 11.76
C VAL A 21 4.78 46.02 11.53
N SER A 22 3.46 46.33 11.50
CA SER A 22 2.38 45.38 11.17
C SER A 22 2.19 45.14 9.68
N GLY A 23 2.98 45.74 8.81
CA GLY A 23 2.91 45.62 7.35
C GLY A 23 3.92 44.67 6.71
N CYS A 24 4.72 43.96 7.48
CA CYS A 24 5.51 42.86 6.96
C CYS A 24 4.78 41.50 7.08
N GLU A 25 3.60 41.41 6.50
CA GLU A 25 3.13 40.15 6.00
C GLU A 25 4.12 39.71 4.90
N SER A 26 4.82 38.65 5.19
CA SER A 26 5.83 38.06 4.33
C SER A 26 5.26 37.80 2.92
N ASN A 27 5.61 38.68 2.00
CA ASN A 27 5.36 38.56 0.56
C ASN A 27 6.19 37.42 -0.08
N ILE A 28 6.46 36.34 0.66
CA ILE A 28 7.19 35.16 0.17
C ILE A 28 6.26 34.19 -0.57
N SER A 29 4.94 34.30 -0.40
CA SER A 29 3.99 33.34 -1.03
C SER A 29 3.47 33.77 -2.41
N LYS A 30 3.89 34.91 -2.97
CA LYS A 30 3.39 35.40 -4.28
C LYS A 30 4.43 35.48 -5.39
N LYS A 31 5.58 34.89 -5.24
CA LYS A 31 6.41 34.54 -6.41
C LYS A 31 6.10 33.12 -6.88
N ALA A 32 4.82 32.78 -7.07
CA ALA A 32 4.45 31.76 -8.04
C ALA A 32 4.99 32.25 -9.39
N LEU A 33 5.80 31.42 -10.01
CA LEU A 33 6.43 31.66 -11.31
C LEU A 33 5.45 32.36 -12.25
N PRO A 34 5.82 33.48 -12.91
CA PRO A 34 4.91 34.30 -13.75
C PRO A 34 4.31 33.51 -14.93
N TYR A 35 4.79 32.33 -15.21
CA TYR A 35 4.40 31.50 -16.34
C TYR A 35 3.09 30.70 -16.12
N MET A 36 2.58 30.58 -14.88
CA MET A 36 1.48 29.66 -14.56
C MET A 36 0.08 30.28 -14.52
N LYS A 37 -0.10 31.55 -14.91
CA LYS A 37 -1.37 32.25 -14.68
C LYS A 37 -2.55 31.85 -15.59
N ASN A 38 -2.34 31.03 -16.64
CA ASN A 38 -3.39 30.70 -17.62
C ASN A 38 -3.49 29.19 -18.02
N GLU A 39 -2.74 28.29 -17.41
CA GLU A 39 -2.86 26.88 -17.74
C GLU A 39 -3.94 26.23 -16.85
N ARG A 40 -4.96 25.64 -17.49
CA ARG A 40 -5.91 24.79 -16.76
C ARG A 40 -5.17 23.57 -16.24
N PRO A 41 -5.40 23.16 -14.97
CA PRO A 41 -4.79 21.94 -14.46
C PRO A 41 -5.18 20.76 -15.36
N TYR A 42 -4.19 19.98 -15.72
CA TYR A 42 -4.30 18.80 -16.56
C TYR A 42 -5.23 17.74 -15.93
N LEU A 43 -5.18 17.61 -14.61
CA LEU A 43 -5.96 16.67 -13.85
C LEU A 43 -6.12 17.18 -12.40
N GLY A 44 -7.35 17.13 -11.89
CA GLY A 44 -7.64 17.19 -10.47
C GLY A 44 -8.02 15.80 -9.98
N LEU A 45 -7.19 15.17 -9.14
CA LEU A 45 -7.47 13.89 -8.51
C LEU A 45 -7.32 14.04 -7.00
N ARG A 46 -8.29 13.51 -6.23
CA ARG A 46 -8.19 13.48 -4.76
C ARG A 46 -7.49 12.23 -4.32
N ASP A 47 -6.50 12.40 -3.46
CA ASP A 47 -5.79 11.30 -2.85
C ASP A 47 -6.48 10.78 -1.56
N ALA A 48 -5.86 9.79 -0.91
CA ALA A 48 -6.40 9.16 0.31
C ALA A 48 -6.49 10.08 1.53
N GLU A 49 -5.80 11.24 1.52
CA GLU A 49 -5.89 12.27 2.57
C GLU A 49 -6.87 13.38 2.19
N GLY A 50 -7.63 13.22 1.09
CA GLY A 50 -8.57 14.19 0.56
C GLY A 50 -7.91 15.41 -0.09
N LYS A 51 -6.59 15.38 -0.30
CA LYS A 51 -5.86 16.44 -0.99
C LYS A 51 -6.04 16.31 -2.49
N GLU A 52 -6.37 17.41 -3.13
CA GLU A 52 -6.44 17.49 -4.57
C GLU A 52 -5.04 17.66 -5.15
N LEU A 53 -4.63 16.70 -5.97
CA LEU A 53 -3.41 16.77 -6.75
C LEU A 53 -3.73 17.44 -8.09
N GLN A 54 -3.17 18.62 -8.32
CA GLN A 54 -3.29 19.36 -9.57
C GLN A 54 -2.00 19.17 -10.37
N MET A 55 -2.11 18.54 -11.52
CA MET A 55 -0.99 18.34 -12.45
C MET A 55 -1.19 19.25 -13.66
N LEU A 56 -0.17 20.03 -14.03
CA LEU A 56 -0.18 20.87 -15.23
C LEU A 56 0.24 20.12 -16.50
N ARG A 57 0.94 19.00 -16.32
CA ARG A 57 1.44 18.15 -17.40
C ARG A 57 1.61 16.71 -16.92
N GLN A 58 1.71 15.79 -17.86
CA GLN A 58 2.01 14.39 -17.56
C GLN A 58 3.35 14.26 -16.83
N PRO A 59 3.40 13.50 -15.72
CA PRO A 59 4.64 13.32 -14.96
C PRO A 59 5.69 12.55 -15.77
N ARG A 60 6.93 13.00 -15.64
CA ARG A 60 8.11 12.40 -16.31
C ARG A 60 9.23 12.05 -15.33
N ARG A 61 9.08 12.39 -14.08
CA ARG A 61 10.05 12.12 -13.01
C ARG A 61 9.35 11.56 -11.80
N ILE A 62 8.95 10.30 -11.93
CA ILE A 62 8.11 9.61 -10.96
C ILE A 62 8.99 8.90 -9.94
N VAL A 63 8.70 9.11 -8.65
CA VAL A 63 9.28 8.36 -7.53
C VAL A 63 8.18 7.54 -6.86
N SER A 64 8.40 6.25 -6.70
CA SER A 64 7.52 5.33 -6.00
C SER A 64 8.09 4.93 -4.65
N LEU A 65 7.26 4.94 -3.60
CA LEU A 65 7.68 4.65 -2.23
C LEU A 65 7.17 3.32 -1.68
N THR A 66 6.42 2.53 -2.48
CA THR A 66 5.84 1.26 -2.02
C THR A 66 5.89 0.18 -3.09
N ILE A 67 6.02 -1.08 -2.70
CA ILE A 67 5.98 -2.24 -3.61
C ILE A 67 4.72 -2.20 -4.47
N ARG A 68 3.56 -1.94 -3.87
CA ARG A 68 2.28 -1.87 -4.59
C ARG A 68 2.32 -0.86 -5.74
N SER A 69 2.83 0.33 -5.49
CA SER A 69 2.94 1.35 -6.54
C SER A 69 4.04 1.00 -7.54
N ASP A 70 5.13 0.35 -7.12
CA ASP A 70 6.18 -0.13 -8.02
C ASP A 70 5.58 -1.09 -9.05
N GLU A 71 4.85 -2.10 -8.59
CA GLU A 71 4.23 -3.13 -9.43
C GLU A 71 3.22 -2.56 -10.42
N ILE A 72 2.37 -1.64 -9.96
CA ILE A 72 1.40 -0.97 -10.85
C ILE A 72 2.10 -0.07 -11.85
N LEU A 73 3.10 0.71 -11.43
CA LEU A 73 3.84 1.63 -12.29
C LEU A 73 4.67 0.92 -13.36
N MET A 74 5.32 -0.18 -13.02
CA MET A 74 6.14 -0.95 -13.98
C MET A 74 5.30 -1.45 -15.15
N GLU A 75 4.00 -1.65 -14.97
CA GLU A 75 3.10 -2.01 -16.07
C GLU A 75 2.45 -0.79 -16.74
N LEU A 76 2.04 0.23 -15.98
CA LEU A 76 1.30 1.38 -16.51
C LEU A 76 2.20 2.42 -17.16
N ALA A 77 3.27 2.83 -16.47
CA ALA A 77 4.09 3.96 -16.89
C ALA A 77 5.04 3.59 -18.04
N ASP A 78 5.59 4.62 -18.68
CA ASP A 78 6.78 4.44 -19.52
C ASP A 78 7.98 4.40 -18.57
N VAL A 79 8.76 3.34 -18.60
CA VAL A 79 9.82 3.05 -17.61
C VAL A 79 10.84 4.20 -17.49
N GLN A 80 11.14 4.90 -18.60
CA GLN A 80 12.02 6.07 -18.60
C GLN A 80 11.50 7.26 -17.78
N ASN A 81 10.22 7.27 -17.44
CA ASN A 81 9.61 8.29 -16.58
C ASN A 81 9.68 7.93 -15.09
N ILE A 82 10.06 6.71 -14.76
CA ILE A 82 10.25 6.25 -13.39
C ILE A 82 11.70 6.46 -13.00
N ILE A 83 11.98 7.40 -12.11
CA ILE A 83 13.36 7.70 -11.69
C ILE A 83 13.80 6.91 -10.47
N ALA A 84 12.88 6.49 -9.63
CA ALA A 84 13.16 5.61 -8.50
C ALA A 84 11.94 4.76 -8.12
N LEU A 85 12.19 3.53 -7.75
CA LEU A 85 11.25 2.60 -7.14
C LEU A 85 11.53 2.47 -5.64
N SER A 86 10.65 1.83 -4.89
CA SER A 86 10.87 1.58 -3.46
C SER A 86 12.11 0.68 -3.24
N LYS A 87 12.65 0.72 -2.02
CA LYS A 87 13.80 -0.11 -1.64
C LYS A 87 13.57 -1.62 -1.78
N TRP A 88 12.33 -2.04 -1.86
CA TRP A 88 11.93 -3.44 -1.93
C TRP A 88 11.68 -3.94 -3.36
N ALA A 89 11.77 -3.06 -4.35
CA ALA A 89 11.43 -3.40 -5.74
C ALA A 89 12.26 -4.55 -6.33
N ASP A 90 13.52 -4.70 -5.88
CA ASP A 90 14.45 -5.74 -6.36
C ASP A 90 14.37 -7.04 -5.56
N ASP A 91 13.62 -7.07 -4.45
CA ASP A 91 13.53 -8.27 -3.61
C ASP A 91 12.57 -9.30 -4.24
N PRO A 92 13.07 -10.44 -4.75
CA PRO A 92 12.23 -11.41 -5.45
C PRO A 92 11.25 -12.14 -4.51
N VAL A 93 11.42 -12.00 -3.19
CA VAL A 93 10.50 -12.58 -2.19
C VAL A 93 9.38 -11.59 -1.83
N ALA A 94 9.58 -10.30 -2.11
CA ALA A 94 8.65 -9.23 -1.78
C ALA A 94 7.93 -8.64 -3.00
N SER A 95 8.57 -8.63 -4.17
CA SER A 95 8.11 -7.94 -5.38
C SER A 95 7.89 -8.88 -6.55
N ASN A 96 6.74 -8.76 -7.21
CA ASN A 96 6.42 -9.50 -8.44
C ASN A 96 7.11 -8.93 -9.68
N VAL A 97 7.80 -7.81 -9.56
CA VAL A 97 8.48 -7.12 -10.67
C VAL A 97 9.97 -6.94 -10.41
N SER A 98 10.57 -7.81 -9.58
CA SER A 98 11.98 -7.67 -9.16
C SER A 98 12.97 -7.68 -10.32
N GLU A 99 12.69 -8.40 -11.39
CA GLU A 99 13.53 -8.42 -12.59
C GLU A 99 13.32 -7.16 -13.44
N GLU A 100 12.06 -6.78 -13.69
CA GLU A 100 11.70 -5.59 -14.45
C GLU A 100 12.19 -4.32 -13.74
N ALA A 101 12.16 -4.29 -12.42
CA ALA A 101 12.61 -3.18 -11.59
C ALA A 101 14.09 -2.81 -11.83
N LYS A 102 14.92 -3.75 -12.29
CA LYS A 102 16.34 -3.50 -12.65
C LYS A 102 16.52 -2.48 -13.78
N GLN A 103 15.46 -2.21 -14.55
CA GLN A 103 15.46 -1.16 -15.58
C GLN A 103 15.46 0.25 -14.97
N VAL A 104 15.08 0.40 -13.70
CA VAL A 104 15.07 1.68 -12.97
C VAL A 104 16.27 1.72 -12.03
N ALA A 105 17.17 2.69 -12.25
CA ALA A 105 18.48 2.69 -11.60
C ALA A 105 18.45 3.02 -10.09
N LEU A 106 17.47 3.79 -9.63
CA LEU A 106 17.47 4.29 -8.26
C LEU A 106 16.42 3.60 -7.37
N ARG A 107 16.73 3.55 -6.06
CA ARG A 107 15.81 3.08 -5.03
C ARG A 107 15.55 4.21 -4.04
N ALA A 108 14.27 4.53 -3.86
CA ALA A 108 13.82 5.58 -2.96
C ALA A 108 13.78 5.06 -1.51
N LEU A 109 14.49 5.75 -0.65
CA LEU A 109 14.33 5.62 0.80
C LEU A 109 13.33 6.68 1.28
N PRO A 110 12.61 6.44 2.39
CA PRO A 110 11.66 7.42 2.95
C PRO A 110 12.39 8.57 3.66
N SER A 111 13.23 9.30 2.92
CA SER A 111 13.99 10.47 3.34
C SER A 111 13.61 11.65 2.46
N GLU A 112 13.19 12.76 3.10
CA GLU A 112 12.85 14.02 2.43
C GLU A 112 14.00 14.50 1.54
N GLU A 113 15.21 14.58 2.11
CA GLU A 113 16.39 15.09 1.42
C GLU A 113 16.71 14.28 0.16
N LEU A 114 16.70 12.95 0.27
CA LEU A 114 16.98 12.07 -0.86
C LEU A 114 15.92 12.19 -1.95
N ILE A 115 14.63 12.26 -1.57
CA ILE A 115 13.54 12.36 -2.53
C ILE A 115 13.57 13.71 -3.25
N VAL A 116 13.73 14.81 -2.52
CA VAL A 116 13.82 16.17 -3.09
C VAL A 116 15.04 16.30 -4.00
N GLY A 117 16.18 15.69 -3.61
CA GLY A 117 17.41 15.66 -4.40
C GLY A 117 17.22 15.00 -5.78
N MET A 118 16.28 14.06 -5.91
CA MET A 118 15.93 13.43 -7.18
C MET A 118 15.11 14.36 -8.09
N LYS A 119 14.59 15.50 -7.60
CA LYS A 119 13.75 16.47 -8.32
C LYS A 119 12.55 15.80 -9.00
N PRO A 120 11.70 15.06 -8.28
CA PRO A 120 10.53 14.42 -8.85
C PRO A 120 9.48 15.46 -9.25
N ASP A 121 8.72 15.15 -10.28
CA ASP A 121 7.49 15.89 -10.61
C ASP A 121 6.22 15.13 -10.15
N LEU A 122 6.39 13.90 -9.64
CA LEU A 122 5.37 13.14 -8.93
C LEU A 122 6.03 12.16 -7.96
N VAL A 123 5.55 12.14 -6.71
CA VAL A 123 5.84 11.09 -5.73
C VAL A 123 4.56 10.30 -5.47
N ILE A 124 4.63 8.98 -5.59
CA ILE A 124 3.54 8.08 -5.22
C ILE A 124 3.88 7.45 -3.87
N ALA A 125 3.08 7.77 -2.88
CA ALA A 125 3.21 7.33 -1.49
C ALA A 125 1.99 6.49 -1.07
N SER A 126 1.96 6.02 0.17
CA SER A 126 0.84 5.32 0.78
C SER A 126 0.53 5.93 2.13
N GLN A 127 -0.69 5.76 2.62
CA GLN A 127 -1.08 6.10 4.00
C GLN A 127 -0.24 5.41 5.08
N SER A 128 0.51 4.36 4.74
CA SER A 128 1.46 3.70 5.66
C SER A 128 2.79 4.45 5.81
N GLN A 129 3.08 5.44 4.97
CA GLN A 129 4.28 6.28 5.11
C GLN A 129 4.15 7.24 6.29
N PRO A 130 5.27 7.63 6.93
CA PRO A 130 5.24 8.64 7.98
C PRO A 130 4.56 9.92 7.50
N TYR A 131 3.57 10.40 8.26
CA TYR A 131 2.83 11.62 7.94
C TYR A 131 3.76 12.82 7.75
N ASP A 132 4.78 12.97 8.60
CA ASP A 132 5.76 14.06 8.52
C ASP A 132 6.51 14.07 7.19
N LEU A 133 6.85 12.92 6.63
CA LEU A 133 7.50 12.83 5.32
C LEU A 133 6.61 13.41 4.22
N ILE A 134 5.35 12.98 4.16
CA ILE A 134 4.38 13.45 3.17
C ILE A 134 4.15 14.95 3.31
N TYR A 135 3.93 15.42 4.53
CA TYR A 135 3.73 16.83 4.83
C TYR A 135 4.92 17.69 4.37
N ARG A 136 6.16 17.29 4.68
CA ARG A 136 7.37 18.04 4.31
C ARG A 136 7.58 18.06 2.80
N LEU A 137 7.43 16.94 2.11
CA LEU A 137 7.53 16.89 0.64
C LEU A 137 6.56 17.87 -0.01
N ARG A 138 5.31 17.90 0.43
CA ARG A 138 4.31 18.86 -0.07
C ARG A 138 4.65 20.30 0.26
N SER A 139 5.17 20.57 1.47
CA SER A 139 5.60 21.92 1.89
C SER A 139 6.74 22.48 1.02
N LEU A 140 7.55 21.58 0.46
CA LEU A 140 8.62 21.92 -0.50
C LEU A 140 8.13 21.99 -1.95
N GLY A 141 6.81 21.87 -2.17
CA GLY A 141 6.20 21.98 -3.49
C GLY A 141 6.29 20.71 -4.35
N VAL A 142 6.68 19.57 -3.75
CA VAL A 142 6.69 18.28 -4.45
C VAL A 142 5.27 17.77 -4.59
N PRO A 143 4.78 17.46 -5.80
CA PRO A 143 3.49 16.78 -5.98
C PRO A 143 3.53 15.36 -5.39
N VAL A 144 2.67 15.10 -4.40
CA VAL A 144 2.58 13.78 -3.74
C VAL A 144 1.14 13.27 -3.85
N TYR A 145 0.98 12.10 -4.47
CA TYR A 145 -0.25 11.32 -4.47
C TYR A 145 -0.18 10.21 -3.43
N VAL A 146 -1.03 10.29 -2.42
CA VAL A 146 -1.11 9.28 -1.35
C VAL A 146 -2.15 8.23 -1.71
N CYS A 147 -1.69 7.03 -2.02
CA CYS A 147 -2.56 5.90 -2.32
C CYS A 147 -3.32 5.43 -1.08
N PRO A 148 -4.62 5.14 -1.18
CA PRO A 148 -5.39 4.55 -0.09
C PRO A 148 -4.87 3.13 0.24
N LEU A 149 -5.03 2.70 1.49
CA LEU A 149 -4.85 1.29 1.85
C LEU A 149 -6.04 0.49 1.31
N PRO A 150 -5.82 -0.61 0.60
CA PRO A 150 -6.91 -1.40 0.05
C PRO A 150 -7.56 -2.26 1.14
N HIS A 151 -8.88 -2.34 1.12
CA HIS A 151 -9.69 -3.28 1.89
C HIS A 151 -10.26 -4.41 1.04
N SER A 152 -10.18 -4.26 -0.27
CA SER A 152 -10.73 -5.20 -1.25
C SER A 152 -9.93 -5.19 -2.55
N VAL A 153 -10.17 -6.19 -3.41
CA VAL A 153 -9.70 -6.17 -4.79
C VAL A 153 -10.21 -4.94 -5.53
N LYS A 154 -11.47 -4.54 -5.27
CA LYS A 154 -12.08 -3.36 -5.89
C LYS A 154 -11.35 -2.07 -5.59
N ASP A 155 -10.82 -1.90 -4.39
CA ASP A 155 -10.01 -0.72 -4.03
C ASP A 155 -8.71 -0.67 -4.85
N THR A 156 -8.10 -1.83 -5.10
CA THR A 156 -6.91 -1.92 -5.96
C THR A 156 -7.24 -1.60 -7.42
N GLU A 157 -8.37 -2.09 -7.95
CA GLU A 157 -8.84 -1.73 -9.29
C GLU A 157 -9.06 -0.21 -9.41
N ASN A 158 -9.68 0.42 -8.40
CA ASN A 158 -9.90 1.85 -8.36
C ASN A 158 -8.55 2.62 -8.35
N LEU A 159 -7.58 2.17 -7.55
CA LEU A 159 -6.24 2.75 -7.55
C LEU A 159 -5.56 2.63 -8.92
N ILE A 160 -5.68 1.48 -9.59
CA ILE A 160 -5.13 1.29 -10.95
C ILE A 160 -5.77 2.29 -11.93
N PHE A 161 -7.09 2.52 -11.85
CA PHE A 161 -7.75 3.52 -12.67
C PHE A 161 -7.29 4.95 -12.36
N ASP A 162 -7.09 5.28 -11.09
CA ASP A 162 -6.63 6.60 -10.68
C ASP A 162 -5.19 6.85 -11.14
N LEU A 163 -4.30 5.88 -10.98
CA LEU A 163 -2.94 5.96 -11.51
C LEU A 163 -2.95 5.99 -13.05
N GLY A 164 -3.86 5.24 -13.69
CA GLY A 164 -4.07 5.31 -15.14
C GLY A 164 -4.43 6.71 -15.62
N LYS A 165 -5.35 7.41 -14.94
CA LYS A 165 -5.69 8.81 -15.22
C LYS A 165 -4.49 9.74 -14.99
N LEU A 166 -3.81 9.58 -13.84
CA LEU A 166 -2.67 10.39 -13.44
C LEU A 166 -1.53 10.33 -14.46
N LEU A 167 -1.36 9.17 -15.09
CA LEU A 167 -0.30 8.89 -16.05
C LEU A 167 -0.75 9.00 -17.52
N HIS A 168 -2.01 9.33 -17.82
CA HIS A 168 -2.63 9.20 -19.15
C HIS A 168 -2.46 7.83 -19.79
N LYS A 169 -2.68 6.80 -18.99
CA LYS A 169 -2.60 5.41 -19.39
C LYS A 169 -3.91 4.66 -19.14
N GLU A 170 -5.05 5.33 -19.30
CA GLU A 170 -6.38 4.80 -18.99
C GLU A 170 -6.68 3.50 -19.77
N LYS A 171 -6.20 3.40 -21.01
CA LYS A 171 -6.35 2.17 -21.81
C LYS A 171 -5.59 0.99 -21.20
N LYS A 172 -4.34 1.23 -20.74
CA LYS A 172 -3.55 0.20 -20.06
C LYS A 172 -4.17 -0.18 -18.73
N ALA A 173 -4.64 0.79 -17.94
CA ALA A 173 -5.33 0.56 -16.68
C ALA A 173 -6.59 -0.31 -16.87
N LYS A 174 -7.42 -0.01 -17.88
CA LYS A 174 -8.58 -0.84 -18.22
C LYS A 174 -8.20 -2.27 -18.60
N ALA A 175 -7.16 -2.44 -19.38
CA ALA A 175 -6.68 -3.78 -19.77
C ALA A 175 -6.14 -4.57 -18.57
N MET A 176 -5.43 -3.88 -17.66
CA MET A 176 -4.92 -4.48 -16.42
C MET A 176 -6.08 -4.96 -15.53
N VAL A 177 -7.06 -4.11 -15.26
CA VAL A 177 -8.23 -4.47 -14.45
C VAL A 177 -9.04 -5.59 -15.12
N ALA A 178 -9.23 -5.55 -16.45
CA ALA A 178 -9.93 -6.63 -17.15
C ALA A 178 -9.27 -8.00 -16.99
N ARG A 179 -7.93 -8.06 -16.93
CA ARG A 179 -7.21 -9.32 -16.64
C ARG A 179 -7.44 -9.78 -15.20
N MET A 180 -7.46 -8.85 -14.23
CA MET A 180 -7.81 -9.19 -12.84
C MET A 180 -9.22 -9.76 -12.75
N GLU A 181 -10.20 -9.09 -13.36
CA GLU A 181 -11.61 -9.53 -13.39
C GLU A 181 -11.76 -10.90 -14.06
N GLN A 182 -11.00 -11.19 -15.13
CA GLN A 182 -11.02 -12.50 -15.79
C GLN A 182 -10.54 -13.62 -14.86
N VAL A 183 -9.47 -13.41 -14.08
CA VAL A 183 -9.01 -14.38 -13.08
C VAL A 183 -10.09 -14.61 -12.03
N ILE A 184 -10.65 -13.52 -11.47
CA ILE A 184 -11.71 -13.59 -10.46
C ILE A 184 -12.92 -14.39 -10.99
N GLN A 185 -13.38 -14.09 -12.21
CA GLN A 185 -14.51 -14.78 -12.82
C GLN A 185 -14.24 -16.28 -13.02
N THR A 186 -13.02 -16.62 -13.47
CA THR A 186 -12.61 -18.03 -13.66
C THR A 186 -12.73 -18.83 -12.36
N TYR A 187 -12.30 -18.23 -11.23
CA TYR A 187 -12.39 -18.91 -9.92
C TYR A 187 -13.79 -18.82 -9.32
N ALA A 188 -14.55 -17.77 -9.56
CA ALA A 188 -15.95 -17.67 -9.15
C ALA A 188 -16.79 -18.81 -9.73
N GLU A 189 -16.57 -19.17 -11.00
CA GLU A 189 -17.26 -20.29 -11.67
C GLU A 189 -16.91 -21.64 -11.02
N LYS A 190 -15.63 -21.87 -10.70
CA LYS A 190 -15.19 -23.09 -10.00
C LYS A 190 -15.80 -23.18 -8.60
N ILE A 191 -15.82 -22.06 -7.88
CA ILE A 191 -16.32 -21.97 -6.50
C ILE A 191 -17.84 -22.16 -6.43
N ALA A 192 -18.59 -21.72 -7.44
CA ALA A 192 -20.04 -21.86 -7.49
C ALA A 192 -20.53 -23.30 -7.34
N SER A 193 -19.68 -24.29 -7.69
CA SER A 193 -19.97 -25.72 -7.55
C SER A 193 -19.67 -26.28 -6.13
N ILE A 194 -19.06 -25.48 -5.23
CA ILE A 194 -18.65 -25.92 -3.90
C ILE A 194 -19.78 -25.62 -2.89
N PRO A 195 -20.43 -26.64 -2.31
CA PRO A 195 -21.45 -26.44 -1.29
C PRO A 195 -20.86 -25.71 -0.05
N GLU A 196 -21.66 -24.90 0.62
CA GLU A 196 -21.21 -24.06 1.74
C GLU A 196 -20.58 -24.88 2.88
N GLU A 197 -21.13 -26.07 3.15
CA GLU A 197 -20.64 -27.01 4.17
C GLU A 197 -19.29 -27.64 3.81
N LYS A 198 -18.92 -27.63 2.53
CA LYS A 198 -17.64 -28.15 2.02
C LYS A 198 -16.56 -27.07 1.88
N LYS A 199 -16.91 -25.81 2.13
CA LYS A 199 -15.92 -24.74 2.10
C LYS A 199 -14.91 -24.90 3.22
N VAL A 200 -13.64 -24.90 2.84
CA VAL A 200 -12.48 -25.07 3.73
C VAL A 200 -12.25 -23.81 4.56
N SER A 201 -11.97 -23.99 5.83
CA SER A 201 -11.56 -22.90 6.72
C SER A 201 -10.05 -22.72 6.71
N VAL A 202 -9.60 -21.46 6.62
CA VAL A 202 -8.18 -21.13 6.45
C VAL A 202 -7.70 -20.13 7.49
N TYR A 203 -6.44 -20.27 7.90
CA TYR A 203 -5.70 -19.30 8.71
C TYR A 203 -4.34 -19.01 8.09
N ARG A 204 -3.87 -17.77 8.21
CA ARG A 204 -2.55 -17.33 7.76
C ARG A 204 -1.70 -16.87 8.93
N PHE A 205 -0.55 -17.51 9.14
CA PHE A 205 0.49 -16.95 10.01
C PHE A 205 1.23 -15.81 9.31
N THR A 206 1.57 -14.78 10.05
CA THR A 206 2.40 -13.66 9.59
C THR A 206 3.49 -13.36 10.62
N VAL A 207 4.62 -12.83 10.16
CA VAL A 207 5.71 -12.45 11.06
C VAL A 207 5.56 -11.06 11.66
N SER A 208 4.73 -10.21 11.03
CA SER A 208 4.57 -8.79 11.40
C SER A 208 3.24 -8.45 12.06
N GLY A 209 2.42 -9.44 12.36
CA GLY A 209 1.03 -9.22 12.79
C GLY A 209 0.12 -8.87 11.61
N GLY A 210 -1.10 -8.38 11.90
CA GLY A 210 -2.06 -8.07 10.84
C GLY A 210 -2.64 -9.34 10.21
N ASN A 211 -3.31 -10.16 11.02
CA ASN A 211 -3.76 -11.50 10.67
C ASN A 211 -4.88 -11.58 9.61
N GLY A 212 -5.14 -10.49 8.86
CA GLY A 212 -6.12 -10.50 7.79
C GLY A 212 -7.56 -10.72 8.27
N GLY A 213 -7.98 -10.05 9.34
CA GLY A 213 -9.33 -10.14 9.89
C GLY A 213 -10.41 -9.61 8.94
N LYS A 214 -11.63 -9.51 9.45
CA LYS A 214 -12.80 -9.03 8.70
C LYS A 214 -12.55 -7.67 8.04
N ASN A 215 -13.08 -7.47 6.85
CA ASN A 215 -12.98 -6.22 6.08
C ASN A 215 -11.53 -5.85 5.69
N THR A 216 -10.63 -6.81 5.58
CA THR A 216 -9.30 -6.63 4.98
C THR A 216 -9.28 -7.16 3.55
N TYR A 217 -8.31 -6.72 2.76
CA TYR A 217 -8.13 -7.25 1.40
C TYR A 217 -7.90 -8.78 1.40
N TYR A 218 -7.26 -9.33 2.45
CA TYR A 218 -7.09 -10.77 2.58
C TYR A 218 -8.41 -11.50 2.81
N ASP A 219 -9.31 -10.91 3.58
CA ASP A 219 -10.66 -11.45 3.77
C ASP A 219 -11.45 -11.47 2.45
N ASP A 220 -11.38 -10.40 1.67
CA ASP A 220 -11.98 -10.31 0.33
C ASP A 220 -11.39 -11.36 -0.63
N ILE A 221 -10.06 -11.57 -0.60
CA ILE A 221 -9.37 -12.63 -1.36
C ILE A 221 -9.88 -14.02 -0.94
N CYS A 222 -9.99 -14.30 0.37
CA CYS A 222 -10.52 -15.57 0.87
C CYS A 222 -11.94 -15.84 0.37
N GLN A 223 -12.82 -14.82 0.40
CA GLN A 223 -14.18 -14.93 -0.13
C GLN A 223 -14.16 -15.25 -1.64
N LYS A 224 -13.30 -14.58 -2.41
CA LYS A 224 -13.12 -14.81 -3.84
C LYS A 224 -12.43 -16.14 -4.17
N ALA A 225 -11.70 -16.72 -3.23
CA ALA A 225 -11.13 -18.07 -3.33
C ALA A 225 -12.08 -19.15 -2.82
N GLY A 226 -13.28 -18.79 -2.33
CA GLY A 226 -14.29 -19.72 -1.84
C GLY A 226 -13.94 -20.41 -0.52
N VAL A 227 -13.11 -19.79 0.31
CA VAL A 227 -12.68 -20.33 1.62
C VAL A 227 -13.20 -19.47 2.77
N LYS A 228 -13.27 -20.06 3.97
CA LYS A 228 -13.69 -19.38 5.21
C LYS A 228 -12.45 -18.85 5.94
N ASN A 229 -12.27 -17.54 5.94
CA ASN A 229 -11.23 -16.90 6.74
C ASN A 229 -11.60 -16.93 8.23
N VAL A 230 -10.96 -17.78 9.02
CA VAL A 230 -11.28 -17.90 10.45
C VAL A 230 -10.92 -16.64 11.24
N ALA A 231 -9.91 -15.89 10.80
CA ALA A 231 -9.53 -14.63 11.41
C ALA A 231 -10.60 -13.53 11.24
N ALA A 232 -11.51 -13.65 10.27
CA ALA A 232 -12.62 -12.70 10.08
C ALA A 232 -13.65 -12.73 11.21
N GLN A 233 -13.69 -13.79 12.02
CA GLN A 233 -14.58 -13.92 13.16
C GLN A 233 -14.05 -13.22 14.42
N MET A 234 -12.80 -12.75 14.39
CA MET A 234 -12.12 -12.16 15.53
C MET A 234 -12.08 -10.63 15.44
N VAL A 235 -12.22 -9.98 16.60
CA VAL A 235 -12.02 -8.53 16.72
C VAL A 235 -10.54 -8.28 16.99
N PHE A 236 -9.79 -7.89 15.95
CA PHE A 236 -8.39 -7.47 16.11
C PHE A 236 -8.29 -5.98 16.43
N ARG A 237 -7.40 -5.65 17.35
CA ARG A 237 -6.97 -4.27 17.60
C ARG A 237 -5.54 -4.11 17.11
N GLY A 238 -5.38 -3.45 15.97
CA GLY A 238 -4.05 -3.16 15.41
C GLY A 238 -3.33 -4.39 14.82
N THR A 239 -2.00 -4.41 14.91
CA THR A 239 -1.10 -5.42 14.35
C THR A 239 -0.75 -6.54 15.33
N GLN A 240 -1.68 -6.94 16.20
CA GLN A 240 -1.39 -7.99 17.18
C GLN A 240 -1.21 -9.35 16.49
N LEU A 241 -0.20 -10.10 16.92
CA LEU A 241 -0.09 -11.53 16.63
C LEU A 241 -1.20 -12.26 17.40
N LEU A 242 -1.85 -13.22 16.75
CA LEU A 242 -2.85 -14.05 17.42
C LEU A 242 -2.19 -14.96 18.45
N PRO A 243 -2.69 -15.00 19.68
CA PRO A 243 -2.30 -16.01 20.63
C PRO A 243 -2.60 -17.42 20.11
N LYS A 244 -1.72 -18.38 20.42
CA LYS A 244 -1.84 -19.80 19.99
C LYS A 244 -3.17 -20.41 20.40
N GLU A 245 -3.69 -20.04 21.55
CA GLU A 245 -4.98 -20.48 22.09
C GLU A 245 -6.14 -20.11 21.18
N GLN A 246 -6.06 -18.95 20.52
CA GLN A 246 -7.07 -18.54 19.56
C GLN A 246 -7.00 -19.36 18.28
N VAL A 247 -5.80 -19.69 17.79
CA VAL A 247 -5.63 -20.57 16.64
C VAL A 247 -6.20 -21.96 16.93
N LEU A 248 -5.95 -22.46 18.15
CA LEU A 248 -6.52 -23.74 18.63
C LEU A 248 -8.07 -23.69 18.65
N GLN A 249 -8.65 -22.62 19.19
CA GLN A 249 -10.10 -22.44 19.25
C GLN A 249 -10.74 -22.34 17.86
N MET A 250 -10.11 -21.63 16.92
CA MET A 250 -10.59 -21.48 15.53
C MET A 250 -10.48 -22.79 14.74
N ASN A 251 -9.53 -23.64 15.08
CA ASN A 251 -9.29 -24.97 14.52
C ASN A 251 -9.39 -25.02 12.98
N PRO A 252 -8.57 -24.27 12.24
CA PRO A 252 -8.63 -24.16 10.77
C PRO A 252 -8.33 -25.52 10.09
N ASP A 253 -8.95 -25.72 8.91
CA ASP A 253 -8.69 -26.89 8.06
C ASP A 253 -7.37 -26.77 7.29
N VAL A 254 -6.91 -25.53 7.03
CA VAL A 254 -5.68 -25.23 6.31
C VAL A 254 -4.97 -24.05 6.99
N ILE A 255 -3.65 -24.13 7.04
CA ILE A 255 -2.78 -23.03 7.50
C ILE A 255 -1.83 -22.64 6.38
N PHE A 256 -1.70 -21.33 6.16
CA PHE A 256 -0.66 -20.74 5.29
C PHE A 256 0.48 -20.21 6.15
N LEU A 257 1.71 -20.58 5.78
CA LEU A 257 2.94 -20.20 6.46
C LEU A 257 3.66 -19.09 5.69
N PRO A 258 4.32 -18.12 6.37
CA PRO A 258 4.96 -16.98 5.72
C PRO A 258 6.21 -17.39 4.95
N THR A 259 6.56 -16.59 3.91
CA THR A 259 7.77 -16.75 3.10
C THR A 259 8.71 -15.55 3.21
N TRP A 260 8.26 -14.45 3.81
CA TRP A 260 9.02 -13.21 3.86
C TRP A 260 9.00 -12.59 5.25
N ASP A 261 10.18 -12.10 5.67
CA ASP A 261 10.34 -11.22 6.82
C ASP A 261 10.92 -9.88 6.36
N TRP A 262 10.11 -8.82 6.41
CA TRP A 262 10.50 -7.46 6.04
C TRP A 262 11.67 -6.91 6.86
N SER A 263 11.92 -7.45 8.07
CA SER A 263 13.01 -7.02 8.95
C SER A 263 14.34 -7.67 8.58
N GLY A 264 14.30 -8.82 7.90
CA GLY A 264 15.47 -9.64 7.58
C GLY A 264 16.17 -10.22 8.82
N LYS A 265 15.50 -10.26 9.99
CA LYS A 265 16.09 -10.68 11.26
C LYS A 265 15.58 -12.02 11.76
N LEU A 266 14.46 -12.49 11.23
CA LEU A 266 13.81 -13.72 11.65
C LEU A 266 14.34 -14.92 10.83
N ASP A 267 14.72 -15.99 11.51
CA ASP A 267 14.88 -17.30 10.86
C ASP A 267 13.49 -17.87 10.56
N LEU A 268 13.02 -17.67 9.32
CA LEU A 268 11.70 -18.11 8.88
C LEU A 268 11.52 -19.63 8.97
N GLU A 269 12.56 -20.40 8.72
CA GLU A 269 12.48 -21.85 8.81
C GLU A 269 12.38 -22.32 10.27
N ALA A 270 13.09 -21.67 11.19
CA ALA A 270 12.91 -21.90 12.61
C ALA A 270 11.51 -21.52 13.09
N TYR A 271 10.99 -20.36 12.62
CA TYR A 271 9.64 -19.90 12.94
C TYR A 271 8.55 -20.88 12.44
N LYS A 272 8.68 -21.39 11.22
CA LYS A 272 7.78 -22.41 10.66
C LYS A 272 7.84 -23.70 11.47
N ARG A 273 9.06 -24.17 11.82
CA ARG A 273 9.24 -25.36 12.67
C ARG A 273 8.58 -25.18 14.03
N GLU A 274 8.75 -24.01 14.67
CA GLU A 274 8.10 -23.69 15.94
C GLU A 274 6.58 -23.84 15.85
N ILE A 275 5.95 -23.36 14.77
CA ILE A 275 4.50 -23.49 14.55
C ILE A 275 4.12 -24.98 14.37
N ILE A 276 4.86 -25.72 13.54
CA ILE A 276 4.55 -27.10 13.18
C ILE A 276 4.72 -28.04 14.37
N GLU A 277 5.75 -27.82 15.18
CA GLU A 277 6.15 -28.70 16.27
C GLU A 277 5.55 -28.30 17.64
N ASP A 278 4.82 -27.17 17.70
CA ASP A 278 4.24 -26.67 18.94
C ASP A 278 3.26 -27.71 19.55
N PRO A 279 3.51 -28.21 20.75
CA PRO A 279 2.62 -29.21 21.40
C PRO A 279 1.18 -28.70 21.57
N ALA A 280 1.00 -27.39 21.80
CA ALA A 280 -0.31 -26.78 21.97
C ALA A 280 -1.14 -26.79 20.67
N LEU A 281 -0.51 -26.81 19.51
CA LEU A 281 -1.18 -26.76 18.21
C LEU A 281 -1.40 -28.13 17.55
N GLN A 282 -0.91 -29.24 18.14
CA GLN A 282 -0.96 -30.59 17.53
C GLN A 282 -2.40 -31.10 17.32
N THR A 283 -3.38 -30.57 18.06
CA THR A 283 -4.79 -30.92 17.89
C THR A 283 -5.51 -30.09 16.81
N VAL A 284 -4.88 -29.04 16.30
CA VAL A 284 -5.43 -28.24 15.19
C VAL A 284 -5.51 -29.08 13.93
N LYS A 285 -6.67 -29.12 13.27
CA LYS A 285 -6.92 -29.94 12.08
C LYS A 285 -5.84 -29.78 11.01
N ALA A 286 -5.48 -28.54 10.69
CA ALA A 286 -4.48 -28.25 9.66
C ALA A 286 -3.14 -28.90 9.96
N ILE A 287 -2.70 -28.94 11.22
CA ILE A 287 -1.41 -29.53 11.63
C ILE A 287 -1.53 -31.06 11.66
N ARG A 288 -2.56 -31.59 12.33
CA ARG A 288 -2.81 -33.03 12.43
C ARG A 288 -2.95 -33.68 11.04
N ASP A 289 -3.66 -33.04 10.12
CA ASP A 289 -3.97 -33.55 8.79
C ASP A 289 -2.89 -33.13 7.76
N ARG A 290 -1.81 -32.47 8.20
CA ARG A 290 -0.67 -31.99 7.39
C ARG A 290 -1.13 -31.11 6.22
N ARG A 291 -2.10 -30.23 6.46
CA ARG A 291 -2.61 -29.25 5.48
C ARG A 291 -1.98 -27.88 5.73
N LEU A 292 -0.67 -27.86 5.67
CA LEU A 292 0.16 -26.67 5.80
C LEU A 292 0.73 -26.34 4.43
N TYR A 293 0.54 -25.11 3.98
CA TYR A 293 0.99 -24.68 2.67
C TYR A 293 1.79 -23.39 2.75
N VAL A 294 2.66 -23.23 1.79
CA VAL A 294 3.42 -22.01 1.56
C VAL A 294 2.91 -21.38 0.28
N ILE A 295 2.38 -20.18 0.38
CA ILE A 295 2.06 -19.32 -0.77
C ILE A 295 3.07 -18.18 -0.73
N PRO A 296 3.75 -17.85 -1.85
CA PRO A 296 4.71 -16.74 -1.87
C PRO A 296 4.09 -15.45 -1.34
N ASP A 297 4.80 -14.74 -0.48
CA ASP A 297 4.30 -13.47 0.06
C ASP A 297 4.20 -12.38 -1.01
N THR A 298 4.87 -12.53 -2.16
CA THR A 298 4.60 -11.75 -3.37
C THR A 298 3.15 -11.85 -3.84
N HIS A 299 2.42 -12.92 -3.53
CA HIS A 299 0.99 -13.07 -3.77
C HIS A 299 0.18 -12.85 -2.50
N MET A 300 0.60 -13.46 -1.38
CA MET A 300 -0.15 -13.47 -0.12
C MET A 300 -0.26 -12.10 0.54
N LEU A 301 0.78 -11.26 0.44
CA LEU A 301 0.82 -9.90 0.98
C LEU A 301 0.65 -8.84 -0.11
N CYS A 302 0.47 -9.25 -1.36
CA CYS A 302 0.32 -8.36 -2.49
C CYS A 302 -0.99 -7.58 -2.43
N SER A 303 -0.91 -6.31 -2.76
CA SER A 303 -2.07 -5.42 -2.88
C SER A 303 -2.06 -4.61 -4.19
N SER A 304 -1.33 -5.10 -5.21
CA SER A 304 -1.34 -4.62 -6.60
C SER A 304 -2.21 -5.51 -7.49
N GLN A 305 -2.06 -5.38 -8.81
CA GLN A 305 -2.72 -6.25 -9.79
C GLN A 305 -2.44 -7.75 -9.61
N TYR A 306 -1.33 -8.11 -8.96
CA TYR A 306 -0.95 -9.51 -8.72
C TYR A 306 -1.71 -10.16 -7.54
N MET A 307 -2.49 -9.39 -6.77
CA MET A 307 -3.28 -9.95 -5.66
C MET A 307 -4.28 -11.04 -6.10
N VAL A 308 -4.67 -11.05 -7.37
CA VAL A 308 -5.56 -12.08 -7.92
C VAL A 308 -4.88 -13.45 -8.04
N GLU A 309 -3.54 -13.50 -8.09
CA GLU A 309 -2.80 -14.76 -8.05
C GLU A 309 -2.96 -15.45 -6.69
N CYS A 310 -3.13 -14.68 -5.60
CA CYS A 310 -3.42 -15.24 -4.30
C CYS A 310 -4.79 -15.97 -4.27
N ILE A 311 -5.78 -15.50 -5.01
CA ILE A 311 -7.09 -16.18 -5.15
C ILE A 311 -6.88 -17.56 -5.75
N LYS A 312 -6.11 -17.64 -6.82
CA LYS A 312 -5.74 -18.89 -7.49
C LYS A 312 -4.97 -19.81 -6.55
N ASP A 313 -3.94 -19.32 -5.90
CA ASP A 313 -3.06 -20.14 -5.04
C ASP A 313 -3.83 -20.70 -3.84
N ILE A 314 -4.68 -19.91 -3.19
CA ILE A 314 -5.54 -20.36 -2.10
C ILE A 314 -6.53 -21.42 -2.61
N TYR A 315 -7.18 -21.19 -3.75
CA TYR A 315 -8.10 -22.16 -4.33
C TYR A 315 -7.39 -23.49 -4.63
N GLU A 316 -6.25 -23.45 -5.29
CA GLU A 316 -5.48 -24.66 -5.64
C GLU A 316 -4.94 -25.38 -4.39
N ALA A 317 -4.52 -24.65 -3.35
CA ALA A 317 -4.11 -25.25 -2.07
C ALA A 317 -5.27 -25.95 -1.34
N CYS A 318 -6.48 -25.37 -1.40
CA CYS A 318 -7.63 -25.87 -0.67
C CYS A 318 -8.42 -26.95 -1.42
N TYR A 319 -8.55 -26.84 -2.75
CA TYR A 319 -9.45 -27.66 -3.59
C TYR A 319 -8.76 -28.34 -4.77
N GLY A 320 -7.54 -27.92 -5.13
CA GLY A 320 -6.80 -28.49 -6.26
C GLY A 320 -6.25 -29.90 -5.99
N ASN A 321 -5.89 -30.60 -7.05
CA ASN A 321 -5.31 -31.93 -7.01
C ASN A 321 -3.82 -31.88 -6.58
N ASN A 322 -3.55 -31.72 -5.29
CA ASN A 322 -2.27 -32.04 -4.59
C ASN A 322 -0.92 -31.49 -5.14
N ALA A 323 -0.90 -30.59 -6.12
CA ALA A 323 0.36 -30.10 -6.71
C ALA A 323 1.21 -29.25 -5.74
N LEU A 324 0.56 -28.53 -4.79
CA LEU A 324 1.23 -27.67 -3.80
C LEU A 324 1.66 -28.40 -2.51
N ARG A 325 1.27 -29.67 -2.31
CA ARG A 325 1.59 -30.45 -1.12
C ARG A 325 3.08 -30.85 -0.97
N ARG A 326 3.95 -30.57 -1.95
CA ARG A 326 5.29 -31.15 -2.03
C ARG A 326 6.46 -30.18 -1.86
N LYS A 327 6.23 -28.97 -1.39
CA LYS A 327 7.31 -27.98 -1.17
C LYS A 327 7.34 -27.43 0.27
N SER A 328 7.00 -28.26 1.26
CA SER A 328 7.25 -27.99 2.67
C SER A 328 8.39 -28.82 3.18
#